data_653095109562a9a7aa0d1e0f72546e11
#
_entry.id   653095109562a9a7aa0d1e0f72546e11
#
_cell.length_a   1.000
_cell.length_b   1.000
_cell.length_c   1.000
_cell.angle_alpha   90.00
_cell.angle_beta   90.00
_cell.angle_gamma   90.00
#
_symmetry.space_group_name_H-M   'P 1'
#
loop_
_entity.id
_entity.type
_entity.pdbx_description
1 polymer ?
#
loop_
_entity_poly.entity_id
_entity_poly.type
_entity_poly.pdbx_seq_one_letter_code
_entity_poly.pdbx_strand_id
1 'polypeptide(L)'
;MKTSFWLAGAAALLFSSTAFAGDTIKIGFVSTFSGPTAVIGNDMRNSFELALDHLGRKMNGKPVEVIYEDDQQKPDVGKQKTEKLVQSDKVDFIVGYIWSNVLLASLKTAVDSQTS
;
A
#
# COMPACT_ATOMS: atom_id res chain seq x y z
N MET A 1 12.77 -41.14 54.18
CA MET A 1 11.70 -40.67 53.27
C MET A 1 12.29 -39.58 52.40
N LYS A 2 12.52 -39.87 51.12
CA LYS A 2 13.06 -38.89 50.19
C LYS A 2 11.91 -38.46 49.29
N THR A 3 11.48 -37.24 49.43
CA THR A 3 10.50 -36.60 48.55
C THR A 3 11.29 -35.90 47.45
N SER A 4 11.32 -36.52 46.25
CA SER A 4 11.90 -35.90 45.07
C SER A 4 10.88 -34.93 44.46
N PHE A 5 11.13 -33.65 44.59
CA PHE A 5 10.42 -32.62 43.82
C PHE A 5 11.01 -32.51 42.44
N TRP A 6 10.27 -32.98 41.45
CA TRP A 6 10.58 -32.74 40.07
C TRP A 6 9.91 -31.39 39.65
N LEU A 7 10.68 -30.35 39.60
CA LEU A 7 10.27 -29.11 38.98
C LEU A 7 10.37 -29.28 37.46
N ALA A 8 9.22 -29.57 36.86
CA ALA A 8 9.10 -29.50 35.42
C ALA A 8 9.05 -28.03 35.02
N GLY A 9 10.18 -27.48 34.59
CA GLY A 9 10.26 -26.18 33.99
C GLY A 9 9.61 -26.22 32.62
N ALA A 10 8.39 -25.69 32.54
CA ALA A 10 7.77 -25.39 31.24
C ALA A 10 8.48 -24.18 30.64
N ALA A 11 9.42 -24.42 29.76
CA ALA A 11 9.99 -23.39 28.91
C ALA A 11 8.92 -22.97 27.91
N ALA A 12 8.17 -21.91 28.22
CA ALA A 12 7.30 -21.25 27.28
C ALA A 12 8.20 -20.54 26.25
N LEU A 13 8.37 -21.17 25.10
CA LEU A 13 8.96 -20.54 23.92
C LEU A 13 7.96 -19.47 23.44
N LEU A 14 8.15 -18.26 23.93
CA LEU A 14 7.55 -17.07 23.34
C LEU A 14 8.14 -16.89 21.95
N PHE A 15 7.44 -17.42 20.95
CA PHE A 15 7.67 -17.00 19.58
C PHE A 15 7.25 -15.52 19.49
N SER A 16 8.19 -14.64 19.73
CA SER A 16 8.07 -13.24 19.35
C SER A 16 7.98 -13.23 17.84
N SER A 17 6.75 -13.22 17.31
CA SER A 17 6.54 -12.83 15.93
C SER A 17 6.95 -11.37 15.84
N THR A 18 8.17 -11.14 15.41
CA THR A 18 8.62 -9.82 14.99
C THR A 18 7.78 -9.45 13.77
N ALA A 19 6.69 -8.75 14.02
CA ALA A 19 5.98 -8.07 12.95
C ALA A 19 6.97 -7.08 12.35
N PHE A 20 7.36 -7.28 11.09
CA PHE A 20 8.23 -6.38 10.34
C PHE A 20 7.42 -5.13 9.94
N ALA A 21 6.97 -4.34 10.93
CA ALA A 21 6.15 -3.14 10.75
C ALA A 21 6.97 -1.94 10.24
N GLY A 22 7.94 -2.13 9.35
CA GLY A 22 8.76 -1.10 8.74
C GLY A 22 9.28 -1.48 7.37
N ASP A 23 9.12 -2.76 6.99
CA ASP A 23 9.70 -3.30 5.75
C ASP A 23 8.67 -3.48 4.62
N THR A 24 7.44 -3.03 4.80
CA THR A 24 6.42 -3.07 3.76
C THR A 24 6.58 -1.90 2.81
N ILE A 25 6.61 -2.18 1.51
CA ILE A 25 6.55 -1.16 0.47
C ILE A 25 5.09 -0.78 0.26
N LYS A 26 4.76 0.49 0.48
CA LYS A 26 3.41 1.02 0.29
C LYS A 26 3.31 1.78 -1.02
N ILE A 27 2.37 1.37 -1.87
CA ILE A 27 2.11 2.01 -3.16
C ILE A 27 0.70 2.60 -3.13
N GLY A 28 0.58 3.89 -3.37
CA GLY A 28 -0.68 4.56 -3.61
C GLY A 28 -1.03 4.47 -5.10
N PHE A 29 -2.21 3.97 -5.42
CA PHE A 29 -2.68 3.85 -6.80
C PHE A 29 -3.92 4.74 -6.98
N VAL A 30 -3.73 5.87 -7.68
CA VAL A 30 -4.81 6.81 -7.97
C VAL A 30 -5.31 6.61 -9.38
N SER A 31 -6.58 6.31 -9.55
CA SER A 31 -7.19 6.14 -10.86
C SER A 31 -8.70 6.35 -10.77
N THR A 32 -9.39 6.26 -11.90
CA THR A 32 -10.84 6.42 -11.95
C THR A 32 -11.51 5.06 -11.83
N PHE A 33 -12.15 4.79 -10.69
CA PHE A 33 -12.82 3.51 -10.40
C PHE A 33 -14.34 3.61 -10.38
N SER A 34 -14.89 4.79 -10.62
CA SER A 34 -16.33 5.04 -10.68
C SER A 34 -16.72 5.83 -11.93
N GLY A 35 -18.02 5.82 -12.26
CA GLY A 35 -18.56 6.54 -13.42
C GLY A 35 -18.30 5.84 -14.77
N PRO A 36 -18.57 6.54 -15.87
CA PRO A 36 -18.50 5.96 -17.21
C PRO A 36 -17.12 5.45 -17.64
N THR A 37 -16.06 6.02 -17.08
CA THR A 37 -14.66 5.68 -17.42
C THR A 37 -14.03 4.70 -16.43
N ALA A 38 -14.80 4.16 -15.50
CA ALA A 38 -14.32 3.22 -14.49
C ALA A 38 -13.70 1.94 -15.08
N VAL A 39 -14.10 1.55 -16.26
CA VAL A 39 -13.53 0.39 -16.96
C VAL A 39 -12.03 0.54 -17.14
N ILE A 40 -11.55 1.74 -17.49
CA ILE A 40 -10.13 2.00 -17.71
C ILE A 40 -9.34 1.81 -16.39
N GLY A 41 -9.82 2.42 -15.30
CA GLY A 41 -9.18 2.29 -13.99
C GLY A 41 -9.19 0.86 -13.47
N ASN A 42 -10.29 0.13 -13.67
CA ASN A 42 -10.39 -1.26 -13.27
C ASN A 42 -9.44 -2.16 -14.07
N ASP A 43 -9.28 -1.93 -15.37
CA ASP A 43 -8.33 -2.68 -16.20
C ASP A 43 -6.90 -2.41 -15.77
N MET A 44 -6.57 -1.16 -15.47
CA MET A 44 -5.25 -0.78 -14.92
C MET A 44 -4.99 -1.50 -13.59
N ARG A 45 -5.96 -1.48 -12.67
CA ARG A 45 -5.84 -2.18 -11.39
C ARG A 45 -5.64 -3.67 -11.58
N ASN A 46 -6.46 -4.31 -12.40
CA ASN A 46 -6.37 -5.74 -12.64
C ASN A 46 -5.02 -6.14 -13.23
N SER A 47 -4.50 -5.34 -14.15
CA SER A 47 -3.16 -5.56 -14.74
C SER A 47 -2.05 -5.39 -13.69
N PHE A 48 -2.17 -4.40 -12.84
CA PHE A 48 -1.22 -4.13 -11.75
C PHE A 48 -1.23 -5.27 -10.72
N GLU A 49 -2.42 -5.70 -10.29
CA GLU A 49 -2.58 -6.84 -9.38
C GLU A 49 -2.00 -8.13 -9.96
N LEU A 50 -2.23 -8.39 -11.25
CA LEU A 50 -1.65 -9.55 -11.93
C LEU A 50 -0.12 -9.51 -11.91
N ALA A 51 0.47 -8.36 -12.18
CA ALA A 51 1.93 -8.19 -12.11
C ALA A 51 2.47 -8.44 -10.70
N LEU A 52 1.77 -7.94 -9.67
CA LEU A 52 2.13 -8.19 -8.27
C LEU A 52 2.03 -9.67 -7.92
N ASP A 53 1.00 -10.37 -8.37
CA ASP A 53 0.86 -11.81 -8.14
C ASP A 53 2.02 -12.59 -8.77
N HIS A 54 2.43 -12.24 -9.99
CA HIS A 54 3.59 -12.83 -10.64
C HIS A 54 4.90 -12.59 -9.87
N LEU A 55 5.01 -11.48 -9.15
CA LEU A 55 6.15 -11.16 -8.28
C LEU A 55 6.01 -11.77 -6.87
N GLY A 56 4.98 -12.57 -6.61
CA GLY A 56 4.67 -13.09 -5.28
C GLY A 56 4.30 -12.01 -4.27
N ARG A 57 3.77 -10.87 -4.73
CA ARG A 57 3.40 -9.68 -3.93
C ARG A 57 4.55 -9.13 -3.09
N LYS A 58 5.77 -9.27 -3.60
CA LYS A 58 7.00 -8.80 -2.97
C LYS A 58 7.87 -8.07 -3.98
N MET A 59 8.60 -7.09 -3.52
CA MET A 59 9.64 -6.40 -4.26
C MET A 59 10.92 -6.37 -3.43
N ASN A 60 12.01 -6.89 -3.99
CA ASN A 60 13.28 -7.02 -3.27
C ASN A 60 13.13 -7.71 -1.90
N GLY A 61 12.33 -8.77 -1.82
CA GLY A 61 12.06 -9.51 -0.59
C GLY A 61 11.11 -8.85 0.41
N LYS A 62 10.63 -7.64 0.12
CA LYS A 62 9.70 -6.89 0.99
C LYS A 62 8.26 -7.05 0.51
N PRO A 63 7.30 -7.27 1.42
CA PRO A 63 5.88 -7.27 1.07
C PRO A 63 5.47 -5.94 0.44
N VAL A 64 4.57 -6.00 -0.54
CA VAL A 64 3.97 -4.83 -1.19
C VAL A 64 2.51 -4.70 -0.76
N GLU A 65 2.15 -3.51 -0.27
CA GLU A 65 0.78 -3.11 0.00
C GLU A 65 0.37 -2.03 -1.01
N VAL A 66 -0.78 -2.19 -1.64
CA VAL A 66 -1.33 -1.21 -2.58
C VAL A 66 -2.60 -0.61 -2.01
N ILE A 67 -2.66 0.71 -1.97
CA ILE A 67 -3.82 1.48 -1.54
C ILE A 67 -4.42 2.15 -2.75
N TYR A 68 -5.62 1.71 -3.14
CA TYR A 68 -6.34 2.23 -4.30
C TYR A 68 -7.24 3.40 -3.90
N GLU A 69 -7.15 4.49 -4.66
CA GLU A 69 -7.97 5.67 -4.46
C GLU A 69 -8.66 6.09 -5.77
N ASP A 70 -9.95 6.36 -5.68
CA ASP A 70 -10.78 6.77 -6.81
C ASP A 70 -10.77 8.30 -6.94
N ASP A 71 -10.27 8.80 -8.05
CA ASP A 71 -10.26 10.24 -8.38
C ASP A 71 -11.59 10.75 -8.96
N GLN A 72 -12.51 9.84 -9.29
CA GLN A 72 -13.81 10.15 -9.91
C GLN A 72 -13.69 11.02 -11.17
N GLN A 73 -12.55 11.00 -11.85
CA GLN A 73 -12.23 11.87 -12.98
C GLN A 73 -12.27 13.38 -12.62
N LYS A 74 -12.05 13.72 -11.36
CA LYS A 74 -12.09 15.10 -10.84
C LYS A 74 -10.73 15.53 -10.29
N PRO A 75 -10.14 16.63 -10.78
CA PRO A 75 -8.83 17.09 -10.33
C PRO A 75 -8.74 17.38 -8.83
N ASP A 76 -9.78 17.99 -8.25
CA ASP A 76 -9.86 18.29 -6.82
C ASP A 76 -9.95 17.03 -5.96
N VAL A 77 -10.71 16.04 -6.40
CA VAL A 77 -10.80 14.74 -5.71
C VAL A 77 -9.47 14.00 -5.81
N GLY A 78 -8.87 13.93 -6.99
CA GLY A 78 -7.55 13.31 -7.18
C GLY A 78 -6.48 13.95 -6.30
N LYS A 79 -6.48 15.28 -6.19
CA LYS A 79 -5.58 15.99 -5.27
C LYS A 79 -5.80 15.59 -3.82
N GLN A 80 -7.04 15.57 -3.33
CA GLN A 80 -7.37 15.16 -1.96
C GLN A 80 -6.93 13.71 -1.68
N LYS A 81 -7.14 12.80 -2.64
CA LYS A 81 -6.72 11.41 -2.51
C LYS A 81 -5.20 11.28 -2.47
N THR A 82 -4.50 12.07 -3.28
CA THR A 82 -3.04 12.13 -3.24
C THR A 82 -2.53 12.67 -1.88
N GLU A 83 -3.15 13.71 -1.35
CA GLU A 83 -2.82 14.24 -0.02
C GLU A 83 -3.01 13.19 1.08
N LYS A 84 -4.09 12.43 1.04
CA LYS A 84 -4.33 11.31 1.97
C LYS A 84 -3.24 10.27 1.89
N LEU A 85 -2.88 9.82 0.69
CA LEU A 85 -1.84 8.81 0.47
C LEU A 85 -0.48 9.26 1.03
N VAL A 86 -0.14 10.52 0.81
CA VAL A 86 1.12 11.10 1.26
C VAL A 86 1.14 11.35 2.76
N GLN A 87 0.12 12.02 3.29
CA GLN A 87 0.13 12.54 4.66
C GLN A 87 -0.34 11.53 5.70
N SER A 88 -1.35 10.72 5.34
CA SER A 88 -1.95 9.75 6.26
C SER A 88 -1.41 8.35 6.07
N ASP A 89 -1.42 7.86 4.84
CA ASP A 89 -1.01 6.48 4.54
C ASP A 89 0.52 6.33 4.44
N LYS A 90 1.25 7.43 4.23
CA LYS A 90 2.72 7.46 4.14
C LYS A 90 3.25 6.51 3.08
N VAL A 91 2.68 6.56 1.88
CA VAL A 91 3.11 5.71 0.77
C VAL A 91 4.52 6.06 0.30
N ASP A 92 5.24 5.04 -0.18
CA ASP A 92 6.59 5.21 -0.75
C ASP A 92 6.53 5.65 -2.21
N PHE A 93 5.52 5.17 -2.96
CA PHE A 93 5.33 5.48 -4.38
C PHE A 93 3.87 5.82 -4.66
N ILE A 94 3.65 6.68 -5.65
CA ILE A 94 2.33 6.94 -6.20
C ILE A 94 2.36 6.61 -7.68
N VAL A 95 1.39 5.83 -8.11
CA VAL A 95 1.22 5.39 -9.51
C VAL A 95 -0.23 5.59 -9.96
N GLY A 96 -0.46 5.47 -11.25
CA GLY A 96 -1.79 5.59 -11.82
C GLY A 96 -1.96 6.89 -12.63
N TYR A 97 -3.05 7.60 -12.37
CA TYR A 97 -3.43 8.83 -13.04
C TYR A 97 -3.69 8.65 -14.55
N ILE A 98 -4.95 8.44 -14.88
CA ILE A 98 -5.38 8.37 -16.29
C ILE A 98 -5.36 9.76 -16.94
N TRP A 99 -5.79 10.78 -16.20
CA TRP A 99 -6.09 12.10 -16.72
C TRP A 99 -5.02 13.12 -16.35
N SER A 100 -4.52 13.83 -17.36
CA SER A 100 -3.45 14.82 -17.17
C SER A 100 -3.84 15.96 -16.22
N ASN A 101 -5.09 16.41 -16.27
CA ASN A 101 -5.58 17.46 -15.37
C ASN A 101 -5.62 17.01 -13.90
N VAL A 102 -5.95 15.74 -13.64
CA VAL A 102 -5.91 15.15 -12.31
C VAL A 102 -4.47 15.01 -11.82
N LEU A 103 -3.59 14.51 -12.67
CA LEU A 103 -2.16 14.42 -12.37
C LEU A 103 -1.56 15.80 -12.04
N LEU A 104 -1.81 16.80 -12.88
CA LEU A 104 -1.26 18.14 -12.68
C LEU A 104 -1.75 18.78 -11.38
N ALA A 105 -3.02 18.58 -10.99
CA ALA A 105 -3.55 19.05 -9.72
C ALA A 105 -2.88 18.37 -8.51
N SER A 106 -2.43 17.15 -8.66
CA SER A 106 -1.86 16.30 -7.59
C SER A 106 -0.33 16.39 -7.51
N LEU A 107 0.33 16.76 -8.62
CA LEU A 107 1.78 16.63 -8.79
C LEU A 107 2.58 17.39 -7.73
N LYS A 108 2.17 18.61 -7.39
CA LYS A 108 2.87 19.41 -6.37
C LYS A 108 2.88 18.70 -5.01
N THR A 109 1.75 18.14 -4.61
CA THR A 109 1.64 17.41 -3.34
C THR A 109 2.57 16.19 -3.32
N ALA A 110 2.59 15.41 -4.40
CA ALA A 110 3.43 14.22 -4.50
C ALA A 110 4.93 14.58 -4.47
N VAL A 111 5.33 15.59 -5.24
CA VAL A 111 6.75 16.00 -5.35
C VAL A 111 7.25 16.67 -4.06
N ASP A 112 6.48 17.58 -3.48
CA ASP A 112 6.87 18.30 -2.25
C ASP A 112 7.03 17.34 -1.06
N SER A 113 6.35 16.21 -1.07
CA SER A 113 6.45 15.18 -0.04
C SER A 113 7.65 14.24 -0.18
N GLN A 114 8.43 14.35 -1.26
CA GLN A 114 9.50 13.42 -1.62
C GLN A 114 9.01 11.97 -1.84
N THR A 115 7.73 11.80 -2.13
CA THR A 115 7.16 10.52 -2.54
C THR A 115 7.42 10.30 -4.03
N SER A 116 7.93 9.16 -4.41
CA SER A 116 8.27 8.80 -5.79
C SER A 116 7.12 8.14 -6.53
#